data_9cc04406a994fb35625476ee9bcf151b
#
_entry.id   9cc04406a994fb35625476ee9bcf151b
#
_cell.length_a   1.000
_cell.length_b   1.000
_cell.length_c   1.000
_cell.angle_alpha   90.00
_cell.angle_beta   90.00
_cell.angle_gamma   90.00
#
_symmetry.space_group_name_H-M   'P 1'
#
loop_
_entity.id
_entity.type
_entity.pdbx_description
1 polymer ?
#
loop_
_entity_poly.entity_id
_entity_poly.type
_entity_poly.pdbx_seq_one_letter_code
_entity_poly.pdbx_strand_id
1 'polypeptide(L)'
;MPLPVITGLGFVTSIGHDRASVVRSLRELRHGFERVEFFDNPNLPVKVAGTLRGFSFPSPNWRDWRWPAQFSVNRELIRGLAPHGVYAVCALQQALAEAGLAPDQLTDGSTGLFCASAGSPFLLGAF
;
A
#
# COMPACT_ATOMS: atom_id res chain seq x y z
N MET A 1 3.70 -17.82 29.40
CA MET A 1 3.28 -16.67 28.59
C MET A 1 3.09 -17.13 27.15
N PRO A 2 1.95 -16.86 26.52
CA PRO A 2 1.83 -17.12 25.10
C PRO A 2 2.81 -16.23 24.33
N LEU A 3 3.50 -16.82 23.34
CA LEU A 3 4.41 -16.08 22.46
C LEU A 3 3.60 -15.42 21.33
N PRO A 4 3.84 -14.15 21.00
CA PRO A 4 3.23 -13.52 19.84
C PRO A 4 3.80 -14.16 18.56
N VAL A 5 2.92 -14.39 17.57
CA VAL A 5 3.28 -14.96 16.28
C VAL A 5 2.71 -14.09 15.15
N ILE A 6 3.42 -14.02 14.03
CA ILE A 6 2.92 -13.40 12.80
C ILE A 6 2.17 -14.46 12.02
N THR A 7 0.87 -14.24 11.77
CA THR A 7 0.00 -15.19 11.08
C THR A 7 -0.28 -14.80 9.64
N GLY A 8 -0.10 -13.54 9.27
CA GLY A 8 -0.31 -13.06 7.90
C GLY A 8 0.51 -11.82 7.59
N LEU A 9 0.89 -11.69 6.32
CA LEU A 9 1.67 -10.58 5.79
C LEU A 9 1.00 -10.02 4.54
N GLY A 10 1.01 -8.70 4.39
CA GLY A 10 0.53 -8.02 3.19
C GLY A 10 1.54 -6.99 2.70
N PHE A 11 1.71 -6.93 1.39
CA PHE A 11 2.71 -6.09 0.75
C PHE A 11 2.11 -5.24 -0.37
N VAL A 12 2.43 -3.95 -0.34
CA VAL A 12 2.28 -3.03 -1.48
C VAL A 12 3.59 -2.26 -1.57
N THR A 13 4.48 -2.71 -2.42
CA THR A 13 5.84 -2.21 -2.53
C THR A 13 6.26 -2.04 -3.99
N SER A 14 7.33 -1.28 -4.23
CA SER A 14 7.91 -1.11 -5.58
C SER A 14 8.49 -2.38 -6.18
N ILE A 15 8.72 -3.42 -5.36
CA ILE A 15 9.27 -4.72 -5.79
C ILE A 15 8.22 -5.83 -5.87
N GLY A 16 6.96 -5.52 -5.52
CA GLY A 16 5.85 -6.48 -5.63
C GLY A 16 4.66 -6.07 -4.78
N HIS A 17 3.50 -6.62 -5.13
CA HIS A 17 2.22 -6.35 -4.46
C HIS A 17 1.62 -7.60 -3.80
N ASP A 18 2.43 -8.61 -3.60
CA ASP A 18 2.10 -9.83 -2.87
C ASP A 18 3.38 -10.47 -2.33
N ARG A 19 3.22 -11.41 -1.38
CA ARG A 19 4.34 -12.10 -0.74
C ARG A 19 5.26 -12.80 -1.76
N ALA A 20 4.68 -13.48 -2.74
CA ALA A 20 5.46 -14.26 -3.70
C ALA A 20 6.33 -13.37 -4.59
N SER A 21 5.79 -12.27 -5.10
CA SER A 21 6.53 -11.31 -5.93
C SER A 21 7.62 -10.59 -5.15
N VAL A 22 7.35 -10.20 -3.90
CA VAL A 22 8.35 -9.57 -3.03
C VAL A 22 9.49 -10.52 -2.72
N VAL A 23 9.19 -11.76 -2.29
CA VAL A 23 10.22 -12.78 -1.99
C VAL A 23 11.07 -13.09 -3.23
N ARG A 24 10.44 -13.22 -4.39
CA ARG A 24 11.15 -13.44 -5.64
C ARG A 24 12.10 -12.28 -5.97
N SER A 25 11.61 -11.05 -5.87
CA SER A 25 12.43 -9.86 -6.13
C SER A 25 13.62 -9.74 -5.19
N LEU A 26 13.43 -10.05 -3.90
CA LEU A 26 14.51 -10.08 -2.92
C LEU A 26 15.55 -11.16 -3.24
N ARG A 27 15.12 -12.36 -3.60
CA ARG A 27 16.02 -13.46 -3.98
C ARG A 27 16.82 -13.17 -5.25
N GLU A 28 16.20 -12.49 -6.20
CA GLU A 28 16.81 -12.13 -7.48
C GLU A 28 17.56 -10.80 -7.41
N LEU A 29 17.64 -10.16 -6.22
CA LEU A 29 18.26 -8.85 -5.98
C LEU A 29 17.69 -7.77 -6.91
N ARG A 30 16.40 -7.86 -7.24
CA ARG A 30 15.70 -6.83 -8.03
C ARG A 30 15.32 -5.67 -7.15
N HIS A 31 15.70 -4.47 -7.57
CA HIS A 31 15.22 -3.24 -6.97
C HIS A 31 13.98 -2.71 -7.71
N GLY A 32 13.17 -1.89 -7.03
CA GLY A 32 12.01 -1.22 -7.62
C GLY A 32 12.25 0.24 -8.01
N PHE A 33 13.51 0.68 -8.06
CA PHE A 33 13.83 2.04 -8.45
C PHE A 33 13.78 2.21 -9.97
N GLU A 34 13.12 3.27 -10.42
CA GLU A 34 13.05 3.67 -11.81
C GLU A 34 13.22 5.19 -11.94
N ARG A 35 13.65 5.65 -13.12
CA ARG A 35 13.70 7.08 -13.42
C ARG A 35 12.27 7.61 -13.53
N VAL A 36 12.01 8.71 -12.83
CA VAL A 36 10.68 9.33 -12.79
C VAL A 36 10.78 10.71 -13.44
N GLU A 37 9.96 10.94 -14.47
CA GLU A 37 9.93 12.18 -15.25
C GLU A 37 9.72 13.42 -14.36
N PHE A 38 8.92 13.30 -13.31
CA PHE A 38 8.71 14.37 -12.32
C PHE A 38 10.02 14.88 -11.71
N PHE A 39 11.07 14.05 -11.62
CA PHE A 39 12.39 14.41 -11.10
C PHE A 39 13.37 14.86 -12.18
N ASP A 40 12.95 15.03 -13.44
CA ASP A 40 13.81 15.51 -14.53
C ASP A 40 14.10 17.02 -14.47
N ASN A 41 13.95 17.63 -13.31
CA ASN A 41 14.39 18.97 -13.02
C ASN A 41 15.92 18.97 -12.78
N PRO A 42 16.70 19.76 -13.53
CA PRO A 42 18.18 19.81 -13.37
C PRO A 42 18.63 20.19 -11.96
N ASN A 43 17.81 20.91 -11.21
CA ASN A 43 18.12 21.34 -9.84
C ASN A 43 17.86 20.26 -8.78
N LEU A 44 17.24 19.12 -9.15
CA LEU A 44 17.03 18.02 -8.23
C LEU A 44 18.16 17.00 -8.33
N PRO A 45 18.85 16.68 -7.23
CA PRO A 45 19.92 15.69 -7.24
C PRO A 45 19.41 14.26 -7.40
N VAL A 46 18.16 13.98 -6.98
CA VAL A 46 17.54 12.66 -7.08
C VAL A 46 16.73 12.55 -8.38
N LYS A 47 16.96 11.49 -9.14
CA LYS A 47 16.33 11.24 -10.44
C LYS A 47 15.51 9.95 -10.47
N VAL A 48 15.56 9.18 -9.39
CA VAL A 48 14.92 7.87 -9.31
C VAL A 48 14.02 7.77 -8.08
N ALA A 49 12.97 6.99 -8.18
CA ALA A 49 12.09 6.64 -7.06
C ALA A 49 11.61 5.19 -7.18
N GLY A 50 11.19 4.63 -6.07
CA GLY A 50 10.45 3.38 -6.06
C GLY A 50 8.97 3.66 -6.30
N THR A 51 8.46 3.33 -7.48
CA THR A 51 7.06 3.54 -7.84
C THR A 51 6.19 2.31 -7.56
N LEU A 52 4.92 2.52 -7.30
CA LEU A 52 3.95 1.45 -7.08
C LEU A 52 3.18 1.21 -8.39
N ARG A 53 3.60 0.20 -9.14
CA ARG A 53 3.00 -0.12 -10.44
C ARG A 53 1.54 -0.52 -10.31
N GLY A 54 0.72 -0.07 -11.26
CA GLY A 54 -0.71 -0.37 -11.29
C GLY A 54 -1.57 0.47 -10.34
N PHE A 55 -0.96 1.30 -9.50
CA PHE A 55 -1.66 2.33 -8.74
C PHE A 55 -1.56 3.67 -9.45
N SER A 56 -2.68 4.39 -9.55
CA SER A 56 -2.74 5.71 -10.17
C SER A 56 -3.72 6.60 -9.42
N PHE A 57 -3.26 7.76 -9.01
CA PHE A 57 -4.04 8.76 -8.29
C PHE A 57 -3.87 10.13 -8.98
N PRO A 58 -4.46 10.29 -10.19
CA PRO A 58 -4.19 11.45 -11.05
C PRO A 58 -4.79 12.76 -10.52
N SER A 59 -5.73 12.68 -9.60
CA SER A 59 -6.41 13.83 -9.02
C SER A 59 -6.78 13.59 -7.56
N PRO A 60 -7.15 14.63 -6.79
CA PRO A 60 -7.73 14.48 -5.45
C PRO A 60 -9.08 13.75 -5.44
N ASN A 61 -9.74 13.65 -6.59
CA ASN A 61 -11.02 12.98 -6.69
C ASN A 61 -10.83 11.45 -6.66
N TRP A 62 -11.24 10.82 -5.58
CA TRP A 62 -11.14 9.38 -5.39
C TRP A 62 -11.81 8.53 -6.49
N ARG A 63 -12.75 9.08 -7.27
CA ARG A 63 -13.40 8.40 -8.39
C ARG A 63 -12.44 8.12 -9.55
N ASP A 64 -11.40 8.92 -9.68
CA ASP A 64 -10.38 8.77 -10.72
C ASP A 64 -9.29 7.77 -10.34
N TRP A 65 -9.26 7.37 -9.06
CA TRP A 65 -8.24 6.49 -8.54
C TRP A 65 -8.37 5.08 -9.09
N ARG A 66 -7.22 4.48 -9.36
CA ARG A 66 -7.10 3.11 -9.89
C ARG A 66 -6.06 2.35 -9.08
N TRP A 67 -6.28 1.06 -8.95
CA TRP A 67 -5.41 0.09 -8.31
C TRP A 67 -5.49 -1.25 -9.03
N PRO A 68 -4.52 -2.18 -8.81
CA PRO A 68 -4.54 -3.49 -9.45
C PRO A 68 -5.83 -4.27 -9.15
N ALA A 69 -6.37 -4.94 -10.16
CA ALA A 69 -7.66 -5.62 -10.10
C ALA A 69 -7.71 -6.77 -9.06
N GLN A 70 -6.56 -7.24 -8.61
CA GLN A 70 -6.45 -8.24 -7.53
C GLN A 70 -6.94 -7.73 -6.17
N PHE A 71 -7.04 -6.41 -5.99
CA PHE A 71 -7.50 -5.80 -4.75
C PHE A 71 -8.97 -5.37 -4.85
N SER A 72 -9.81 -5.92 -3.98
CA SER A 72 -11.21 -5.55 -3.86
C SER A 72 -11.39 -4.44 -2.83
N VAL A 73 -11.09 -3.20 -3.22
CA VAL A 73 -11.23 -2.04 -2.33
C VAL A 73 -12.63 -1.44 -2.44
N ASN A 74 -13.31 -1.35 -1.31
CA ASN A 74 -14.62 -0.69 -1.24
C ASN A 74 -14.46 0.83 -1.50
N ARG A 75 -15.12 1.32 -2.54
CA ARG A 75 -15.05 2.73 -2.93
C ARG A 75 -15.66 3.70 -1.91
N GLU A 76 -16.59 3.26 -1.10
CA GLU A 76 -17.13 4.08 -0.02
C GLU A 76 -16.11 4.30 1.10
N LEU A 77 -15.33 3.25 1.40
CA LEU A 77 -14.26 3.34 2.39
C LEU A 77 -13.20 4.37 1.99
N ILE A 78 -12.81 4.40 0.72
CA ILE A 78 -11.74 5.30 0.25
C ILE A 78 -12.14 6.77 0.15
N ARG A 79 -13.42 7.11 0.23
CA ARG A 79 -13.88 8.52 0.20
C ARG A 79 -13.26 9.37 1.31
N GLY A 80 -12.91 8.76 2.44
CA GLY A 80 -12.27 9.40 3.58
C GLY A 80 -10.76 9.17 3.67
N LEU A 81 -10.16 8.51 2.67
CA LEU A 81 -8.74 8.16 2.69
C LEU A 81 -7.94 9.00 1.71
N ALA A 82 -6.70 9.28 2.06
CA ALA A 82 -5.68 9.73 1.12
C ALA A 82 -5.12 8.52 0.32
N PRO A 83 -4.42 8.74 -0.80
CA PRO A 83 -3.86 7.65 -1.63
C PRO A 83 -3.08 6.57 -0.85
N HIS A 84 -2.28 6.96 0.14
CA HIS A 84 -1.55 6.01 0.98
C HIS A 84 -2.47 5.10 1.82
N GLY A 85 -3.69 5.55 2.14
CA GLY A 85 -4.69 4.72 2.79
C GLY A 85 -5.16 3.56 1.90
N VAL A 86 -5.20 3.75 0.58
CA VAL A 86 -5.51 2.67 -0.37
C VAL A 86 -4.44 1.58 -0.30
N TYR A 87 -3.16 1.94 -0.23
CA TYR A 87 -2.07 0.98 -0.07
C TYR A 87 -2.21 0.17 1.22
N ALA A 88 -2.52 0.86 2.32
CA ALA A 88 -2.72 0.22 3.61
C ALA A 88 -3.89 -0.78 3.59
N VAL A 89 -5.01 -0.42 2.98
CA VAL A 89 -6.17 -1.31 2.81
C VAL A 89 -5.81 -2.53 1.97
N CYS A 90 -5.10 -2.35 0.85
CA CYS A 90 -4.65 -3.45 0.00
C CYS A 90 -3.70 -4.41 0.74
N ALA A 91 -2.76 -3.88 1.52
CA ALA A 91 -1.86 -4.70 2.33
C ALA A 91 -2.60 -5.43 3.46
N LEU A 92 -3.52 -4.73 4.15
CA LEU A 92 -4.32 -5.34 5.21
C LEU A 92 -5.16 -6.51 4.69
N GLN A 93 -5.83 -6.36 3.53
CA GLN A 93 -6.61 -7.44 2.93
C GLN A 93 -5.77 -8.70 2.68
N GLN A 94 -4.54 -8.55 2.20
CA GLN A 94 -3.63 -9.68 2.01
C GLN A 94 -3.27 -10.34 3.35
N ALA A 95 -2.91 -9.53 4.36
CA ALA A 95 -2.55 -10.05 5.67
C ALA A 95 -3.68 -10.82 6.34
N LEU A 96 -4.91 -10.30 6.25
CA LEU A 96 -6.11 -10.96 6.79
C LEU A 96 -6.42 -12.28 6.05
N ALA A 97 -6.32 -12.26 4.72
CA ALA A 97 -6.54 -13.47 3.91
C ALA A 97 -5.48 -14.54 4.20
N GLU A 98 -4.20 -14.17 4.34
CA GLU A 98 -3.14 -15.12 4.67
C GLU A 98 -3.28 -15.67 6.11
N ALA A 99 -3.72 -14.82 7.04
CA ALA A 99 -3.98 -15.22 8.43
C ALA A 99 -5.22 -16.11 8.58
N GLY A 100 -6.10 -16.18 7.57
CA GLY A 100 -7.36 -16.93 7.63
C GLY A 100 -8.36 -16.38 8.64
N LEU A 101 -8.28 -15.08 8.96
CA LEU A 101 -9.19 -14.45 9.92
C LEU A 101 -10.55 -14.15 9.28
N ALA A 102 -11.60 -14.59 9.94
CA ALA A 102 -12.98 -14.30 9.55
C ALA A 102 -13.42 -12.92 10.08
N PRO A 103 -14.42 -12.28 9.44
CA PRO A 103 -14.90 -10.95 9.83
C PRO A 103 -15.39 -10.84 11.28
N ASP A 104 -16.01 -11.88 11.81
CA ASP A 104 -16.48 -11.94 13.19
C ASP A 104 -15.34 -11.90 14.21
N GLN A 105 -14.19 -12.51 13.88
CA GLN A 105 -12.98 -12.45 14.70
C GLN A 105 -12.34 -11.05 14.73
N LEU A 106 -12.61 -10.24 13.70
CA LEU A 106 -12.12 -8.87 13.63
C LEU A 106 -12.98 -7.87 14.42
N THR A 107 -14.22 -8.25 14.73
CA THR A 107 -15.22 -7.38 15.37
C THR A 107 -15.60 -7.80 16.78
N ASP A 108 -14.96 -8.83 17.31
CA ASP A 108 -15.24 -9.38 18.66
C ASP A 108 -14.73 -8.50 19.82
N GLY A 109 -14.03 -7.42 19.50
CA GLY A 109 -13.43 -6.49 20.48
C GLY A 109 -12.05 -6.91 20.99
N SER A 110 -11.52 -8.05 20.56
CA SER A 110 -10.17 -8.52 20.91
C SER A 110 -9.10 -8.10 19.91
N THR A 111 -9.52 -7.60 18.74
CA THR A 111 -8.61 -7.21 17.66
C THR A 111 -8.40 -5.71 17.63
N GLY A 112 -7.14 -5.28 17.55
CA GLY A 112 -6.75 -3.88 17.38
C GLY A 112 -6.09 -3.63 16.02
N LEU A 113 -6.31 -2.44 15.43
CA LEU A 113 -5.63 -1.98 14.24
C LEU A 113 -4.70 -0.83 14.59
N PHE A 114 -3.41 -1.00 14.32
CA PHE A 114 -2.39 0.03 14.52
C PHE A 114 -1.84 0.45 13.15
N CYS A 115 -2.00 1.72 12.81
CA CYS A 115 -1.53 2.29 11.56
C CYS A 115 -0.52 3.40 11.83
N ALA A 116 0.49 3.48 10.96
CA ALA A 116 1.44 4.59 10.94
C ALA A 116 1.61 5.10 9.50
N SER A 117 1.76 6.40 9.35
CA SER A 117 1.99 7.04 8.05
C SER A 117 2.86 8.28 8.24
N ALA A 118 3.76 8.51 7.28
CA ALA A 118 4.58 9.73 7.24
C ALA A 118 3.82 10.96 6.68
N GLY A 119 2.52 10.82 6.41
CA GLY A 119 1.69 11.83 5.79
C GLY A 119 1.58 11.69 4.28
N SER A 120 0.79 12.56 3.66
CA SER A 120 0.59 12.60 2.22
C SER A 120 0.78 14.01 1.69
N PRO A 121 1.65 14.22 0.67
CA PRO A 121 1.79 15.52 0.01
C PRO A 121 0.48 15.99 -0.67
N PHE A 122 -0.45 15.09 -0.95
CA PHE A 122 -1.79 15.42 -1.46
C PHE A 122 -2.60 16.30 -0.51
N LEU A 123 -2.38 16.17 0.80
CA LEU A 123 -3.04 17.01 1.80
C LEU A 123 -2.37 18.37 1.94
N LEU A 124 -1.06 18.48 1.63
CA LEU A 124 -0.31 19.73 1.73
C LEU A 124 -0.58 20.70 0.57
N GLY A 125 -1.06 20.21 -0.57
CA GLY A 125 -1.44 21.02 -1.73
C GLY A 125 -2.92 21.46 -1.73
N ALA A 126 -3.71 21.07 -0.73
CA ALA A 126 -5.13 21.40 -0.60
C ALA A 126 -5.41 22.52 0.43
N PHE A 127 -4.34 23.08 1.04
CA PHE A 127 -4.43 24.21 1.98
C PHE A 127 -3.73 25.46 1.46
#